data_0b3f304c6198ceed2fc5f826d53b9d28
#
_entry.id   0b3f304c6198ceed2fc5f826d53b9d28
#
_cell.length_a   1.000
_cell.length_b   1.000
_cell.length_c   1.000
_cell.angle_alpha   90.00
_cell.angle_beta   90.00
_cell.angle_gamma   90.00
#
_symmetry.space_group_name_H-M   'P 1'
#
loop_
_entity.id
_entity.type
_entity.pdbx_description
1 polymer ?
#
loop_
_entity_poly.entity_id
_entity_poly.type
_entity_poly.pdbx_seq_one_letter_code
_entity_poly.pdbx_strand_id
1 'polypeptide(L)'
;MPYVTTAGTPATEIHYVDAGQGQPIVLIHGWPLSHRSWEAQITALTKAGYRCIAYDRRGFGESGKPDGGYNYATFASDLNDLITHLNLKDVVLAGFSMGGGEVARYLGHYGSERISKAILLGAVTPFLLKTADNPEGVDKSVFDGMLESVSKDRIAFLEEFFPNFYNYEPGAKGVSADLLPFSKWLAWPASPLGTQQCIVAFGTTDFREDLKKFTVPTLIVHGDSDRIVPFEVSGKRSHEMIPGSRLEVLKGAPHGFAATHAQQLNDLLLDFLHG
;
A
#
# COMPACT_ATOMS: atom_id res chain seq x y z
N MET A 1 12.56 18.92 6.12
CA MET A 1 11.65 17.76 6.12
C MET A 1 12.41 16.60 6.70
N PRO A 2 11.79 15.73 7.50
CA PRO A 2 12.50 14.64 8.16
C PRO A 2 12.82 13.51 7.17
N TYR A 3 14.03 12.98 7.29
CA TYR A 3 14.52 11.82 6.57
C TYR A 3 15.15 10.83 7.55
N VAL A 4 15.08 9.55 7.21
CA VAL A 4 15.86 8.48 7.84
C VAL A 4 16.74 7.82 6.80
N THR A 5 18.03 7.64 7.10
CA THR A 5 18.92 6.85 6.24
C THR A 5 18.78 5.39 6.64
N THR A 6 18.40 4.54 5.70
CA THR A 6 18.23 3.11 5.94
C THR A 6 19.57 2.37 5.91
N ALA A 7 19.68 1.28 6.66
CA ALA A 7 20.86 0.43 6.71
C ALA A 7 20.92 -0.59 5.55
N GLY A 8 19.85 -0.71 4.75
CA GLY A 8 19.74 -1.65 3.64
C GLY A 8 20.76 -1.41 2.52
N THR A 9 20.88 -2.36 1.60
CA THR A 9 21.77 -2.26 0.43
C THR A 9 20.93 -2.13 -0.85
N PRO A 10 21.05 -1.00 -1.58
CA PRO A 10 21.78 0.22 -1.21
C PRO A 10 21.10 1.01 -0.08
N ALA A 11 21.90 1.66 0.77
CA ALA A 11 21.38 2.59 1.76
C ALA A 11 20.63 3.73 1.07
N THR A 12 19.52 4.18 1.64
CA THR A 12 18.63 5.16 0.99
C THR A 12 18.05 6.10 2.03
N GLU A 13 17.93 7.37 1.68
CA GLU A 13 17.19 8.34 2.48
C GLU A 13 15.68 8.16 2.24
N ILE A 14 14.97 7.84 3.28
CA ILE A 14 13.50 7.68 3.30
C ILE A 14 12.88 8.94 3.88
N HIS A 15 12.12 9.64 3.04
CA HIS A 15 11.32 10.79 3.46
C HIS A 15 10.08 10.34 4.22
N TYR A 16 9.72 11.04 5.28
CA TYR A 16 8.46 10.83 5.98
C TYR A 16 7.84 12.13 6.46
N VAL A 17 6.54 12.13 6.67
CA VAL A 17 5.79 13.15 7.40
C VAL A 17 5.35 12.54 8.73
N ASP A 18 5.34 13.36 9.77
CA ASP A 18 4.97 13.00 11.14
C ASP A 18 4.01 14.05 11.67
N ALA A 19 2.76 13.68 11.85
CA ALA A 19 1.69 14.60 12.18
C ALA A 19 0.80 14.06 13.29
N GLY A 20 0.34 14.94 14.18
CA GLY A 20 -0.52 14.58 15.30
C GLY A 20 0.25 14.06 16.52
N GLN A 21 -0.47 13.45 17.45
CA GLN A 21 0.04 12.90 18.72
C GLN A 21 -0.78 11.67 19.09
N GLY A 22 -0.31 10.88 20.05
CA GLY A 22 -0.99 9.66 20.51
C GLY A 22 -0.43 8.39 19.91
N GLN A 23 -1.26 7.36 19.77
CA GLN A 23 -0.83 6.07 19.22
C GLN A 23 -0.35 6.23 17.77
N PRO A 24 0.86 5.71 17.45
CA PRO A 24 1.40 5.86 16.11
C PRO A 24 0.72 4.94 15.09
N ILE A 25 0.37 5.52 13.94
CA ILE A 25 -0.11 4.82 12.76
C ILE A 25 0.89 5.07 11.64
N VAL A 26 1.53 4.02 11.12
CA VAL A 26 2.40 4.11 9.95
C VAL A 26 1.58 3.81 8.71
N LEU A 27 1.51 4.78 7.81
CA LEU A 27 0.74 4.74 6.57
C LEU A 27 1.66 4.45 5.38
N ILE A 28 1.44 3.32 4.72
CA ILE A 28 2.30 2.78 3.66
C ILE A 28 1.57 2.85 2.32
N HIS A 29 2.03 3.74 1.44
CA HIS A 29 1.34 4.01 0.16
C HIS A 29 1.42 2.85 -0.83
N GLY A 30 0.45 2.83 -1.77
CA GLY A 30 0.44 1.93 -2.92
C GLY A 30 1.34 2.43 -4.07
N TRP A 31 1.59 1.54 -5.04
CA TRP A 31 2.26 1.86 -6.28
C TRP A 31 1.31 2.60 -7.24
N PRO A 32 1.76 3.58 -7.99
CA PRO A 32 3.04 4.28 -7.95
C PRO A 32 2.98 5.63 -7.20
N LEU A 33 2.24 5.68 -6.10
CA LEU A 33 1.92 6.89 -5.36
C LEU A 33 3.05 7.34 -4.40
N SER A 34 2.69 8.20 -3.43
CA SER A 34 3.56 8.72 -2.37
C SER A 34 2.77 8.92 -1.06
N HIS A 35 3.44 9.38 0.00
CA HIS A 35 2.79 9.73 1.29
C HIS A 35 1.60 10.67 1.13
N ARG A 36 1.59 11.53 0.11
CA ARG A 36 0.51 12.50 -0.15
C ARG A 36 -0.82 11.86 -0.55
N SER A 37 -0.82 10.57 -0.93
CA SER A 37 -2.07 9.83 -1.18
C SER A 37 -2.92 9.64 0.08
N TRP A 38 -2.36 9.91 1.27
CA TRP A 38 -2.99 9.73 2.57
C TRP A 38 -3.60 11.02 3.17
N GLU A 39 -3.71 12.11 2.42
CA GLU A 39 -4.15 13.43 2.93
C GLU A 39 -5.48 13.35 3.70
N ALA A 40 -6.46 12.63 3.17
CA ALA A 40 -7.78 12.49 3.79
C ALA A 40 -7.72 11.67 5.10
N GLN A 41 -6.91 10.59 5.11
CA GLN A 41 -6.75 9.72 6.28
C GLN A 41 -5.93 10.42 7.36
N ILE A 42 -4.82 11.06 7.02
CA ILE A 42 -4.01 11.85 7.98
C ILE A 42 -4.88 12.89 8.67
N THR A 43 -5.69 13.63 7.89
CA THR A 43 -6.58 14.66 8.45
C THR A 43 -7.59 14.08 9.44
N ALA A 44 -8.22 12.95 9.12
CA ALA A 44 -9.21 12.32 9.99
C ALA A 44 -8.58 11.70 11.24
N LEU A 45 -7.46 10.98 11.08
CA LEU A 45 -6.79 10.26 12.16
C LEU A 45 -6.13 11.22 13.15
N THR A 46 -5.47 12.27 12.68
CA THR A 46 -4.87 13.29 13.57
C THR A 46 -5.92 14.05 14.36
N LYS A 47 -7.07 14.37 13.75
CA LYS A 47 -8.22 14.97 14.43
C LYS A 47 -8.80 14.06 15.51
N ALA A 48 -8.70 12.74 15.32
CA ALA A 48 -9.13 11.73 16.30
C ALA A 48 -8.07 11.42 17.39
N GLY A 49 -6.92 12.10 17.37
CA GLY A 49 -5.90 11.98 18.42
C GLY A 49 -4.82 10.93 18.14
N TYR A 50 -4.65 10.51 16.89
CA TYR A 50 -3.57 9.60 16.48
C TYR A 50 -2.36 10.36 15.92
N ARG A 51 -1.17 9.77 16.06
CA ARG A 51 0.05 10.23 15.41
C ARG A 51 0.24 9.48 14.10
N CYS A 52 0.15 10.18 12.97
CA CYS A 52 0.30 9.61 11.63
C CYS A 52 1.73 9.78 11.12
N ILE A 53 2.39 8.69 10.79
CA ILE A 53 3.68 8.67 10.11
C ILE A 53 3.44 8.11 8.70
N ALA A 54 3.51 8.94 7.67
CA ALA A 54 3.41 8.52 6.29
C ALA A 54 4.75 8.71 5.58
N TYR A 55 5.30 7.68 4.98
CA TYR A 55 6.60 7.75 4.34
C TYR A 55 6.51 7.46 2.84
N ASP A 56 7.50 7.94 2.11
CA ASP A 56 7.71 7.58 0.71
C ASP A 56 8.64 6.37 0.63
N ARG A 57 8.16 5.28 0.02
CA ARG A 57 9.01 4.12 -0.27
C ARG A 57 10.22 4.54 -1.11
N ARG A 58 11.38 3.88 -0.93
CA ARG A 58 12.52 4.07 -1.85
C ARG A 58 12.07 4.10 -3.30
N GLY A 59 12.58 5.04 -4.07
CA GLY A 59 12.23 5.23 -5.48
C GLY A 59 10.98 6.07 -5.73
N PHE A 60 10.24 6.46 -4.71
CA PHE A 60 8.98 7.21 -4.84
C PHE A 60 9.01 8.53 -4.06
N GLY A 61 8.10 9.43 -4.44
CA GLY A 61 7.93 10.71 -3.78
C GLY A 61 9.25 11.47 -3.61
N GLU A 62 9.51 11.89 -2.37
CA GLU A 62 10.69 12.66 -1.96
C GLU A 62 11.84 11.77 -1.43
N SER A 63 11.64 10.45 -1.37
CA SER A 63 12.70 9.50 -0.98
C SER A 63 13.76 9.33 -2.05
N GLY A 64 14.93 8.86 -1.63
CA GLY A 64 16.05 8.51 -2.51
C GLY A 64 15.66 7.49 -3.59
N LYS A 65 16.31 7.57 -4.73
CA LYS A 65 16.04 6.74 -5.92
C LYS A 65 17.25 5.89 -6.30
N PRO A 66 17.56 4.85 -5.47
CA PRO A 66 18.72 3.99 -5.70
C PRO A 66 18.57 3.13 -6.96
N ASP A 67 19.68 2.56 -7.42
CA ASP A 67 19.73 1.69 -8.60
C ASP A 67 19.26 0.25 -8.31
N GLY A 68 18.67 -0.03 -7.13
CA GLY A 68 18.22 -1.35 -6.76
C GLY A 68 17.55 -1.43 -5.39
N GLY A 69 17.28 -2.66 -4.93
CA GLY A 69 16.61 -2.89 -3.64
C GLY A 69 15.10 -2.75 -3.70
N TYR A 70 14.50 -2.84 -4.87
CA TYR A 70 13.05 -2.73 -5.05
C TYR A 70 12.38 -4.10 -4.88
N ASN A 71 12.48 -4.64 -3.67
CA ASN A 71 11.86 -5.91 -3.29
C ASN A 71 11.34 -5.83 -1.85
N TYR A 72 10.41 -6.70 -1.50
CA TYR A 72 9.72 -6.64 -0.21
C TYR A 72 10.60 -6.89 1.01
N ALA A 73 11.69 -7.65 0.88
CA ALA A 73 12.63 -7.82 1.99
C ALA A 73 13.31 -6.49 2.32
N THR A 74 13.71 -5.74 1.29
CA THR A 74 14.29 -4.41 1.45
C THR A 74 13.27 -3.38 1.93
N PHE A 75 12.05 -3.39 1.40
CA PHE A 75 10.99 -2.46 1.85
C PHE A 75 10.64 -2.68 3.32
N ALA A 76 10.52 -3.93 3.76
CA ALA A 76 10.30 -4.24 5.17
C ALA A 76 11.48 -3.84 6.07
N SER A 77 12.72 -3.92 5.56
CA SER A 77 13.90 -3.42 6.25
C SER A 77 13.87 -1.90 6.40
N ASP A 78 13.52 -1.16 5.34
CA ASP A 78 13.37 0.30 5.40
C ASP A 78 12.30 0.72 6.40
N LEU A 79 11.17 0.01 6.42
CA LEU A 79 10.10 0.22 7.40
C LEU A 79 10.59 -0.05 8.83
N ASN A 80 11.37 -1.11 9.05
CA ASN A 80 11.95 -1.40 10.35
C ASN A 80 12.93 -0.32 10.81
N ASP A 81 13.75 0.20 9.89
CA ASP A 81 14.68 1.30 10.17
C ASP A 81 13.92 2.58 10.57
N LEU A 82 12.82 2.90 9.88
CA LEU A 82 11.95 4.04 10.21
C LEU A 82 11.32 3.87 11.61
N ILE A 83 10.73 2.71 11.89
CA ILE A 83 10.10 2.39 13.20
C ILE A 83 11.13 2.49 14.33
N THR A 84 12.34 1.99 14.08
CA THR A 84 13.44 2.00 15.05
C THR A 84 14.00 3.40 15.27
N HIS A 85 14.22 4.15 14.19
CA HIS A 85 14.72 5.53 14.22
C HIS A 85 13.79 6.43 15.05
N LEU A 86 12.48 6.30 14.84
CA LEU A 86 11.46 7.07 15.59
C LEU A 86 11.13 6.45 16.96
N ASN A 87 11.77 5.32 17.32
CA ASN A 87 11.51 4.56 18.55
C ASN A 87 10.01 4.30 18.79
N LEU A 88 9.29 3.92 17.73
CA LEU A 88 7.85 3.67 17.79
C LEU A 88 7.56 2.37 18.53
N LYS A 89 6.46 2.37 19.30
CA LYS A 89 5.87 1.23 20.01
C LYS A 89 4.36 1.26 19.84
N ASP A 90 3.71 0.13 20.02
CA ASP A 90 2.26 -0.03 19.87
C ASP A 90 1.75 0.50 18.52
N VAL A 91 2.54 0.26 17.48
CA VAL A 91 2.31 0.79 16.12
C VAL A 91 1.14 0.11 15.45
N VAL A 92 0.28 0.89 14.83
CA VAL A 92 -0.66 0.38 13.82
C VAL A 92 0.01 0.48 12.45
N LEU A 93 0.16 -0.64 11.74
CA LEU A 93 0.62 -0.64 10.35
C LEU A 93 -0.58 -0.62 9.40
N ALA A 94 -0.68 0.38 8.55
CA ALA A 94 -1.74 0.47 7.54
C ALA A 94 -1.12 0.53 6.14
N GLY A 95 -1.30 -0.53 5.36
CA GLY A 95 -0.75 -0.66 4.01
C GLY A 95 -1.82 -0.69 2.93
N PHE A 96 -1.69 0.20 1.94
CA PHE A 96 -2.56 0.23 0.78
C PHE A 96 -1.91 -0.47 -0.41
N SER A 97 -2.64 -1.38 -1.07
CA SER A 97 -2.21 -2.06 -2.29
C SER A 97 -0.85 -2.74 -2.11
N MET A 98 0.17 -2.33 -2.87
CA MET A 98 1.56 -2.76 -2.68
C MET A 98 2.04 -2.57 -1.22
N GLY A 99 1.60 -1.52 -0.52
CA GLY A 99 1.95 -1.28 0.88
C GLY A 99 1.43 -2.36 1.83
N GLY A 100 0.33 -3.04 1.48
CA GLY A 100 -0.15 -4.20 2.25
C GLY A 100 0.79 -5.40 2.21
N GLY A 101 1.50 -5.60 1.09
CA GLY A 101 2.59 -6.57 1.01
C GLY A 101 3.78 -6.21 1.90
N GLU A 102 4.03 -4.92 2.10
CA GLU A 102 5.06 -4.43 3.03
C GLU A 102 4.71 -4.73 4.48
N VAL A 103 3.43 -4.51 4.86
CA VAL A 103 2.90 -4.92 6.18
C VAL A 103 3.07 -6.42 6.39
N ALA A 104 2.69 -7.22 5.39
CA ALA A 104 2.82 -8.67 5.46
C ALA A 104 4.27 -9.10 5.64
N ARG A 105 5.19 -8.60 4.81
CA ARG A 105 6.61 -8.93 4.89
C ARG A 105 7.25 -8.44 6.18
N TYR A 106 6.85 -7.29 6.69
CA TYR A 106 7.32 -6.80 7.99
C TYR A 106 6.94 -7.76 9.12
N LEU A 107 5.66 -8.10 9.25
CA LEU A 107 5.19 -9.03 10.29
C LEU A 107 5.79 -10.44 10.10
N GLY A 108 5.98 -10.86 8.86
CA GLY A 108 6.61 -12.13 8.52
C GLY A 108 8.09 -12.25 8.95
N HIS A 109 8.84 -11.14 8.94
CA HIS A 109 10.28 -11.13 9.19
C HIS A 109 10.67 -10.54 10.55
N TYR A 110 9.99 -9.48 10.99
CA TYR A 110 10.32 -8.75 12.22
C TYR A 110 9.36 -9.07 13.37
N GLY A 111 8.24 -9.76 13.08
CA GLY A 111 7.24 -10.10 14.08
C GLY A 111 6.41 -8.89 14.51
N SER A 112 5.67 -9.05 15.62
CA SER A 112 4.69 -8.07 16.10
C SER A 112 5.08 -7.38 17.41
N GLU A 113 6.32 -7.51 17.89
CA GLU A 113 6.73 -6.96 19.21
C GLU A 113 6.43 -5.45 19.34
N ARG A 114 6.59 -4.68 18.24
CA ARG A 114 6.33 -3.24 18.21
C ARG A 114 4.96 -2.89 17.63
N ILE A 115 4.20 -3.87 17.15
CA ILE A 115 2.97 -3.68 16.38
C ILE A 115 1.77 -4.10 17.21
N SER A 116 0.78 -3.23 17.30
CA SER A 116 -0.47 -3.49 18.03
C SER A 116 -1.61 -3.93 17.13
N LYS A 117 -1.68 -3.42 15.89
CA LYS A 117 -2.73 -3.72 14.92
C LYS A 117 -2.17 -3.68 13.49
N ALA A 118 -2.79 -4.41 12.57
CA ALA A 118 -2.49 -4.36 11.14
C ALA A 118 -3.74 -4.01 10.32
N ILE A 119 -3.56 -3.23 9.23
CA ILE A 119 -4.64 -2.82 8.33
C ILE A 119 -4.17 -3.04 6.90
N LEU A 120 -4.91 -3.84 6.14
CA LEU A 120 -4.66 -4.17 4.75
C LEU A 120 -5.76 -3.56 3.88
N LEU A 121 -5.41 -2.59 3.04
CA LEU A 121 -6.34 -1.81 2.22
C LEU A 121 -6.11 -2.14 0.74
N GLY A 122 -7.03 -2.86 0.09
CA GLY A 122 -6.87 -3.26 -1.31
C GLY A 122 -5.53 -3.96 -1.58
N ALA A 123 -5.05 -4.74 -0.60
CA ALA A 123 -3.68 -5.25 -0.55
C ALA A 123 -3.41 -6.34 -1.59
N VAL A 124 -2.17 -6.41 -2.06
CA VAL A 124 -1.70 -7.40 -3.06
C VAL A 124 -1.52 -8.81 -2.48
N THR A 125 -1.78 -8.98 -1.18
CA THR A 125 -1.70 -10.27 -0.49
C THR A 125 -2.91 -11.17 -0.80
N PRO A 126 -2.80 -12.49 -0.71
CA PRO A 126 -1.64 -13.29 -0.29
C PRO A 126 -0.63 -13.56 -1.40
N PHE A 127 -1.03 -13.63 -2.66
CA PHE A 127 -0.18 -13.93 -3.82
C PHE A 127 -0.93 -13.67 -5.12
N LEU A 128 -0.45 -12.72 -5.92
CA LEU A 128 -1.15 -12.33 -7.14
C LEU A 128 -0.85 -13.25 -8.32
N LEU A 129 0.41 -13.70 -8.50
CA LEU A 129 0.79 -14.47 -9.68
C LEU A 129 0.06 -15.81 -9.75
N LYS A 130 -0.53 -16.11 -10.91
CA LYS A 130 -1.05 -17.43 -11.23
C LYS A 130 0.10 -18.43 -11.41
N THR A 131 0.04 -19.49 -10.61
CA THR A 131 0.99 -20.61 -10.64
C THR A 131 0.25 -21.93 -10.49
N ALA A 132 0.94 -23.06 -10.59
CA ALA A 132 0.31 -24.37 -10.41
C ALA A 132 -0.33 -24.54 -9.02
N ASP A 133 0.25 -23.93 -7.99
CA ASP A 133 -0.25 -23.93 -6.60
C ASP A 133 -1.05 -22.66 -6.24
N ASN A 134 -1.27 -21.77 -7.20
CA ASN A 134 -2.12 -20.58 -7.12
C ASN A 134 -2.93 -20.40 -8.43
N PRO A 135 -3.81 -21.35 -8.79
CA PRO A 135 -4.47 -21.37 -10.10
C PRO A 135 -5.46 -20.21 -10.31
N GLU A 136 -5.95 -19.59 -9.24
CA GLU A 136 -6.88 -18.46 -9.27
C GLU A 136 -6.17 -17.09 -9.40
N GLY A 137 -4.83 -17.09 -9.37
CA GLY A 137 -4.04 -15.88 -9.49
C GLY A 137 -4.18 -15.18 -10.83
N VAL A 138 -3.61 -13.99 -10.91
CA VAL A 138 -3.55 -13.16 -12.12
C VAL A 138 -2.50 -13.72 -13.08
N ASP A 139 -2.87 -13.84 -14.36
CA ASP A 139 -1.97 -14.36 -15.38
C ASP A 139 -0.69 -13.49 -15.49
N LYS A 140 0.45 -14.13 -15.70
CA LYS A 140 1.75 -13.46 -15.83
C LYS A 140 1.77 -12.40 -16.93
N SER A 141 1.01 -12.63 -18.00
CA SER A 141 0.91 -11.71 -19.15
C SER A 141 0.41 -10.32 -18.75
N VAL A 142 -0.39 -10.20 -17.69
CA VAL A 142 -0.84 -8.89 -17.15
C VAL A 142 0.34 -8.09 -16.65
N PHE A 143 1.22 -8.71 -15.84
CA PHE A 143 2.42 -8.05 -15.31
C PHE A 143 3.45 -7.76 -16.39
N ASP A 144 3.63 -8.68 -17.34
CA ASP A 144 4.52 -8.50 -18.48
C ASP A 144 4.05 -7.33 -19.35
N GLY A 145 2.75 -7.21 -19.62
CA GLY A 145 2.15 -6.11 -20.37
C GLY A 145 2.30 -4.76 -19.65
N MET A 146 2.15 -4.73 -18.31
CA MET A 146 2.43 -3.53 -17.52
C MET A 146 3.91 -3.11 -17.64
N LEU A 147 4.84 -4.07 -17.53
CA LEU A 147 6.28 -3.82 -17.67
C LEU A 147 6.64 -3.28 -19.05
N GLU A 148 6.10 -3.88 -20.10
CA GLU A 148 6.31 -3.43 -21.48
C GLU A 148 5.81 -2.00 -21.68
N SER A 149 4.57 -1.71 -21.24
CA SER A 149 3.96 -0.40 -21.37
C SER A 149 4.73 0.68 -20.59
N VAL A 150 5.10 0.40 -19.34
CA VAL A 150 5.91 1.32 -18.50
C VAL A 150 7.30 1.53 -19.10
N SER A 151 7.92 0.49 -19.66
CA SER A 151 9.25 0.58 -20.27
C SER A 151 9.22 1.39 -21.57
N LYS A 152 8.14 1.29 -22.32
CA LYS A 152 7.95 2.00 -23.60
C LYS A 152 7.66 3.48 -23.37
N ASP A 153 6.67 3.78 -22.53
CA ASP A 153 6.25 5.14 -22.20
C ASP A 153 5.52 5.14 -20.85
N ARG A 154 6.28 5.39 -19.77
CA ARG A 154 5.73 5.43 -18.41
C ARG A 154 4.65 6.50 -18.25
N ILE A 155 4.78 7.63 -18.93
CA ILE A 155 3.84 8.74 -18.79
C ILE A 155 2.51 8.39 -19.49
N ALA A 156 2.55 7.85 -20.70
CA ALA A 156 1.37 7.37 -21.40
C ALA A 156 0.68 6.24 -20.62
N PHE A 157 1.46 5.31 -20.05
CA PHE A 157 0.91 4.26 -19.19
C PHE A 157 0.11 4.85 -18.00
N LEU A 158 0.62 5.87 -17.32
CA LEU A 158 -0.07 6.50 -16.19
C LEU A 158 -1.37 7.20 -16.61
N GLU A 159 -1.45 7.72 -17.85
CA GLU A 159 -2.68 8.29 -18.41
C GLU A 159 -3.81 7.26 -18.53
N GLU A 160 -3.47 6.00 -18.85
CA GLU A 160 -4.42 4.90 -18.99
C GLU A 160 -4.69 4.18 -17.65
N PHE A 161 -3.70 4.15 -16.77
CA PHE A 161 -3.76 3.43 -15.49
C PHE A 161 -4.73 4.07 -14.50
N PHE A 162 -4.65 5.38 -14.28
CA PHE A 162 -5.46 6.04 -13.26
C PHE A 162 -6.97 6.08 -13.54
N PRO A 163 -7.48 6.20 -14.77
CA PRO A 163 -8.89 5.96 -15.05
C PRO A 163 -9.37 4.58 -14.55
N ASN A 164 -8.60 3.52 -14.80
CA ASN A 164 -8.89 2.18 -14.30
C ASN A 164 -8.79 2.06 -12.77
N PHE A 165 -7.79 2.71 -12.18
CA PHE A 165 -7.53 2.75 -10.74
C PHE A 165 -8.72 3.32 -9.94
N TYR A 166 -9.45 4.28 -10.54
CA TYR A 166 -10.61 4.93 -9.92
C TYR A 166 -11.94 4.47 -10.51
N ASN A 167 -11.98 3.55 -11.48
CA ASN A 167 -13.16 3.24 -12.29
C ASN A 167 -13.79 4.52 -12.85
N TYR A 168 -12.94 5.46 -13.27
CA TYR A 168 -13.37 6.76 -13.76
C TYR A 168 -13.98 6.65 -15.15
N GLU A 169 -15.20 7.20 -15.28
CA GLU A 169 -15.87 7.38 -16.57
C GLU A 169 -16.24 8.86 -16.72
N PRO A 170 -15.93 9.51 -17.86
CA PRO A 170 -16.28 10.90 -18.08
C PRO A 170 -17.76 11.16 -17.89
N GLY A 171 -18.11 12.11 -17.02
CA GLY A 171 -19.50 12.47 -16.72
C GLY A 171 -20.20 11.56 -15.69
N ALA A 172 -19.58 10.48 -15.22
CA ALA A 172 -20.13 9.68 -14.13
C ALA A 172 -20.05 10.44 -12.78
N LYS A 173 -21.05 10.22 -11.93
CA LYS A 173 -21.04 10.77 -10.57
C LYS A 173 -20.19 9.89 -9.64
N GLY A 174 -19.48 10.52 -8.71
CA GLY A 174 -18.81 9.83 -7.60
C GLY A 174 -17.29 9.86 -7.63
N VAL A 175 -16.66 10.10 -8.80
CA VAL A 175 -15.21 10.27 -8.91
C VAL A 175 -14.91 11.63 -9.53
N SER A 176 -14.19 12.49 -8.80
CA SER A 176 -13.76 13.78 -9.33
C SER A 176 -12.73 13.58 -10.44
N ALA A 177 -12.90 14.30 -11.55
CA ALA A 177 -11.90 14.34 -12.62
C ALA A 177 -10.55 14.87 -12.13
N ASP A 178 -10.54 15.68 -11.06
CA ASP A 178 -9.32 16.28 -10.50
C ASP A 178 -8.43 15.24 -9.78
N LEU A 179 -8.96 14.07 -9.42
CA LEU A 179 -8.15 12.97 -8.87
C LEU A 179 -7.14 12.42 -9.89
N LEU A 180 -7.46 12.44 -11.18
CA LEU A 180 -6.56 11.91 -12.21
C LEU A 180 -5.27 12.74 -12.33
N PRO A 181 -5.33 14.08 -12.55
CA PRO A 181 -4.10 14.89 -12.60
C PRO A 181 -3.35 14.89 -11.27
N PHE A 182 -4.04 14.87 -10.12
CA PHE A 182 -3.39 14.77 -8.81
C PHE A 182 -2.61 13.47 -8.67
N SER A 183 -3.21 12.32 -8.99
CA SER A 183 -2.55 11.02 -8.88
C SER A 183 -1.35 10.89 -9.84
N LYS A 184 -1.46 11.43 -11.05
CA LYS A 184 -0.34 11.50 -11.99
C LYS A 184 0.80 12.36 -11.45
N TRP A 185 0.47 13.50 -10.85
CA TRP A 185 1.46 14.35 -10.19
C TRP A 185 2.19 13.63 -9.06
N LEU A 186 1.49 12.79 -8.27
CA LEU A 186 2.12 11.95 -7.25
C LEU A 186 3.07 10.90 -7.84
N ALA A 187 2.71 10.34 -9.00
CA ALA A 187 3.45 9.25 -9.65
C ALA A 187 4.67 9.74 -10.48
N TRP A 188 4.63 10.94 -11.03
CA TRP A 188 5.68 11.44 -11.93
C TRP A 188 7.08 11.50 -11.32
N PRO A 189 7.27 11.90 -10.03
CA PRO A 189 8.58 11.93 -9.40
C PRO A 189 9.20 10.54 -9.15
N ALA A 190 8.43 9.45 -9.32
CA ALA A 190 8.94 8.11 -9.07
C ALA A 190 10.11 7.74 -9.99
N SER A 191 11.06 6.96 -9.47
CA SER A 191 12.14 6.36 -10.24
C SER A 191 11.58 5.52 -11.39
N PRO A 192 12.00 5.71 -12.65
CA PRO A 192 11.61 4.82 -13.74
C PRO A 192 11.97 3.35 -13.47
N LEU A 193 13.17 3.11 -12.95
CA LEU A 193 13.64 1.78 -12.57
C LEU A 193 12.81 1.21 -11.40
N GLY A 194 12.59 2.02 -10.35
CA GLY A 194 11.77 1.62 -9.20
C GLY A 194 10.32 1.32 -9.61
N THR A 195 9.75 2.09 -10.53
CA THR A 195 8.42 1.84 -11.07
C THR A 195 8.33 0.46 -11.72
N GLN A 196 9.29 0.08 -12.56
CA GLN A 196 9.33 -1.22 -13.23
C GLN A 196 9.60 -2.38 -12.27
N GLN A 197 10.62 -2.26 -11.42
CA GLN A 197 10.99 -3.35 -10.50
C GLN A 197 9.90 -3.62 -9.45
N CYS A 198 9.14 -2.61 -9.06
CA CYS A 198 8.00 -2.80 -8.17
C CYS A 198 6.86 -3.58 -8.82
N ILE A 199 6.65 -3.50 -10.15
CA ILE A 199 5.67 -4.35 -10.85
C ILE A 199 6.06 -5.82 -10.69
N VAL A 200 7.33 -6.15 -10.85
CA VAL A 200 7.83 -7.51 -10.59
C VAL A 200 7.63 -7.88 -9.13
N ALA A 201 8.01 -6.99 -8.21
CA ALA A 201 7.92 -7.27 -6.78
C ALA A 201 6.48 -7.59 -6.34
N PHE A 202 5.49 -6.72 -6.60
CA PHE A 202 4.12 -6.99 -6.17
C PHE A 202 3.43 -8.09 -6.97
N GLY A 203 3.80 -8.27 -8.24
CA GLY A 203 3.23 -9.31 -9.09
C GLY A 203 3.67 -10.71 -8.69
N THR A 204 4.91 -10.89 -8.26
CA THR A 204 5.52 -12.22 -8.11
C THR A 204 5.85 -12.64 -6.67
N THR A 205 5.70 -11.73 -5.69
CA THR A 205 6.01 -12.09 -4.30
C THR A 205 4.88 -12.88 -3.66
N ASP A 206 5.22 -14.02 -3.12
CA ASP A 206 4.33 -14.87 -2.33
C ASP A 206 4.41 -14.45 -0.84
N PHE A 207 3.27 -14.04 -0.27
CA PHE A 207 3.12 -13.65 1.13
C PHE A 207 2.38 -14.68 1.97
N ARG A 208 2.04 -15.85 1.42
CA ARG A 208 1.24 -16.85 2.13
C ARG A 208 1.87 -17.27 3.45
N GLU A 209 3.20 -17.43 3.49
CA GLU A 209 3.92 -17.75 4.72
C GLU A 209 4.04 -16.55 5.68
N ASP A 210 4.04 -15.32 5.16
CA ASP A 210 4.05 -14.12 5.99
C ASP A 210 2.70 -13.94 6.70
N LEU A 211 1.57 -14.16 5.99
CA LEU A 211 0.24 -14.02 6.57
C LEU A 211 -0.04 -14.99 7.73
N LYS A 212 0.57 -16.18 7.72
CA LYS A 212 0.47 -17.15 8.84
C LYS A 212 1.08 -16.64 10.14
N LYS A 213 1.92 -15.60 10.07
CA LYS A 213 2.60 -15.01 11.22
C LYS A 213 1.89 -13.79 11.80
N PHE A 214 0.71 -13.46 11.29
CA PHE A 214 -0.11 -12.39 11.84
C PHE A 214 -0.67 -12.82 13.20
N THR A 215 -0.26 -12.12 14.26
CA THR A 215 -0.68 -12.39 15.65
C THR A 215 -1.40 -11.19 16.28
N VAL A 216 -1.58 -10.11 15.54
CA VAL A 216 -2.26 -8.89 15.97
C VAL A 216 -3.65 -8.77 15.35
N PRO A 217 -4.59 -8.05 16.00
CA PRO A 217 -5.86 -7.72 15.38
C PRO A 217 -5.64 -7.10 13.99
N THR A 218 -6.34 -7.63 13.00
CA THR A 218 -6.14 -7.24 11.60
C THR A 218 -7.46 -6.84 10.95
N LEU A 219 -7.49 -5.66 10.33
CA LEU A 219 -8.57 -5.19 9.48
C LEU A 219 -8.16 -5.32 8.01
N ILE A 220 -9.05 -5.89 7.22
CA ILE A 220 -8.92 -5.95 5.76
C ILE A 220 -10.07 -5.15 5.16
N VAL A 221 -9.78 -4.15 4.35
CA VAL A 221 -10.78 -3.38 3.60
C VAL A 221 -10.51 -3.51 2.11
N HIS A 222 -11.53 -3.84 1.34
CA HIS A 222 -11.38 -4.01 -0.10
C HIS A 222 -12.62 -3.51 -0.86
N GLY A 223 -12.43 -2.94 -2.05
CA GLY A 223 -13.52 -2.59 -2.95
C GLY A 223 -13.96 -3.82 -3.78
N ASP A 224 -15.25 -4.08 -3.88
CA ASP A 224 -15.76 -5.19 -4.71
C ASP A 224 -15.68 -4.92 -6.23
N SER A 225 -15.41 -3.67 -6.60
CA SER A 225 -15.24 -3.23 -7.99
C SER A 225 -13.78 -2.88 -8.31
N ASP A 226 -12.83 -3.38 -7.52
CA ASP A 226 -11.39 -3.18 -7.72
C ASP A 226 -10.92 -3.91 -9.00
N ARG A 227 -10.55 -3.11 -10.03
CA ARG A 227 -10.06 -3.60 -11.33
C ARG A 227 -8.54 -3.79 -11.38
N ILE A 228 -7.83 -3.37 -10.34
CA ILE A 228 -6.36 -3.42 -10.28
C ILE A 228 -5.89 -4.63 -9.47
N VAL A 229 -6.45 -4.79 -8.27
CA VAL A 229 -6.19 -5.92 -7.37
C VAL A 229 -7.52 -6.61 -7.09
N PRO A 230 -7.90 -7.65 -7.85
CA PRO A 230 -9.22 -8.24 -7.73
C PRO A 230 -9.48 -8.82 -6.33
N PHE A 231 -10.62 -8.47 -5.74
CA PHE A 231 -11.01 -8.85 -4.38
C PHE A 231 -10.93 -10.36 -4.12
N GLU A 232 -11.47 -11.17 -5.06
CA GLU A 232 -11.58 -12.62 -4.91
C GLU A 232 -10.22 -13.33 -4.76
N VAL A 233 -9.18 -12.81 -5.42
CA VAL A 233 -7.84 -13.42 -5.39
C VAL A 233 -6.91 -12.78 -4.37
N SER A 234 -7.35 -11.74 -3.69
CA SER A 234 -6.53 -10.95 -2.75
C SER A 234 -7.20 -10.76 -1.39
N GLY A 235 -8.02 -9.72 -1.18
CA GLY A 235 -8.58 -9.37 0.11
C GLY A 235 -9.39 -10.51 0.75
N LYS A 236 -10.21 -11.21 -0.02
CA LYS A 236 -10.97 -12.38 0.45
C LYS A 236 -10.05 -13.50 0.93
N ARG A 237 -9.06 -13.86 0.12
CA ARG A 237 -8.10 -14.93 0.47
C ARG A 237 -7.19 -14.54 1.62
N SER A 238 -6.82 -13.26 1.71
CA SER A 238 -6.07 -12.76 2.88
C SER A 238 -6.87 -12.93 4.17
N HIS A 239 -8.17 -12.64 4.13
CA HIS A 239 -9.07 -12.86 5.26
C HIS A 239 -9.16 -14.34 5.66
N GLU A 240 -9.29 -15.23 4.69
CA GLU A 240 -9.32 -16.69 4.93
C GLU A 240 -8.00 -17.20 5.54
N MET A 241 -6.86 -16.54 5.27
CA MET A 241 -5.54 -16.94 5.75
C MET A 241 -5.13 -16.29 7.07
N ILE A 242 -5.75 -15.18 7.48
CA ILE A 242 -5.44 -14.48 8.75
C ILE A 242 -6.56 -14.75 9.75
N PRO A 243 -6.37 -15.70 10.70
CA PRO A 243 -7.39 -16.05 11.67
C PRO A 243 -7.82 -14.84 12.51
N GLY A 244 -9.14 -14.64 12.66
CA GLY A 244 -9.67 -13.55 13.46
C GLY A 244 -9.56 -12.16 12.82
N SER A 245 -9.12 -12.05 11.58
CA SER A 245 -9.17 -10.77 10.86
C SER A 245 -10.62 -10.32 10.64
N ARG A 246 -10.84 -9.02 10.62
CA ARG A 246 -12.10 -8.39 10.22
C ARG A 246 -12.03 -8.02 8.74
N LEU A 247 -13.03 -8.45 7.97
CA LEU A 247 -13.14 -8.09 6.55
C LEU A 247 -14.29 -7.11 6.35
N GLU A 248 -14.00 -6.00 5.68
CA GLU A 248 -14.98 -5.00 5.25
C GLU A 248 -14.89 -4.83 3.72
N VAL A 249 -16.02 -5.05 3.05
CA VAL A 249 -16.12 -4.92 1.60
C VAL A 249 -16.87 -3.63 1.25
N LEU A 250 -16.19 -2.71 0.57
CA LEU A 250 -16.77 -1.45 0.13
C LEU A 250 -17.51 -1.69 -1.20
N LYS A 251 -18.83 -1.61 -1.15
CA LYS A 251 -19.67 -1.86 -2.32
C LYS A 251 -19.49 -0.81 -3.41
N GLY A 252 -19.20 -1.27 -4.63
CA GLY A 252 -18.97 -0.41 -5.80
C GLY A 252 -17.64 0.34 -5.78
N ALA A 253 -16.82 0.15 -4.74
CA ALA A 253 -15.59 0.89 -4.59
C ALA A 253 -14.49 0.36 -5.54
N PRO A 254 -13.78 1.28 -6.24
CA PRO A 254 -12.62 0.95 -7.08
C PRO A 254 -11.38 0.71 -6.25
N HIS A 255 -10.24 0.43 -6.90
CA HIS A 255 -8.95 0.32 -6.21
C HIS A 255 -8.60 1.58 -5.41
N GLY A 256 -8.81 2.76 -6.00
CA GLY A 256 -8.53 4.06 -5.38
C GLY A 256 -9.53 4.50 -4.31
N PHE A 257 -10.17 3.58 -3.58
CA PHE A 257 -11.21 3.88 -2.60
C PHE A 257 -10.75 4.76 -1.44
N ALA A 258 -9.46 4.79 -1.13
CA ALA A 258 -8.91 5.69 -0.10
C ALA A 258 -9.20 7.18 -0.42
N ALA A 259 -9.36 7.53 -1.70
CA ALA A 259 -9.76 8.86 -2.14
C ALA A 259 -11.27 8.93 -2.44
N THR A 260 -11.82 7.96 -3.20
CA THR A 260 -13.22 8.02 -3.66
C THR A 260 -14.24 7.71 -2.58
N HIS A 261 -13.87 6.90 -1.58
CA HIS A 261 -14.69 6.50 -0.44
C HIS A 261 -14.03 6.91 0.90
N ALA A 262 -13.33 8.06 0.89
CA ALA A 262 -12.50 8.51 2.01
C ALA A 262 -13.25 8.56 3.34
N GLN A 263 -14.49 9.10 3.36
CA GLN A 263 -15.26 9.19 4.60
C GLN A 263 -15.60 7.79 5.14
N GLN A 264 -16.10 6.90 4.30
CA GLN A 264 -16.46 5.54 4.70
C GLN A 264 -15.23 4.76 5.19
N LEU A 265 -14.08 4.91 4.50
CA LEU A 265 -12.84 4.32 4.96
C LEU A 265 -12.39 4.88 6.31
N ASN A 266 -12.44 6.21 6.49
CA ASN A 266 -12.05 6.84 7.75
C ASN A 266 -12.91 6.37 8.93
N ASP A 267 -14.22 6.21 8.72
CA ASP A 267 -15.14 5.69 9.75
C ASP A 267 -14.79 4.26 10.14
N LEU A 268 -14.49 3.38 9.17
CA LEU A 268 -14.03 2.00 9.42
C LEU A 268 -12.69 1.94 10.16
N LEU A 269 -11.74 2.81 9.76
CA LEU A 269 -10.45 2.89 10.43
C LEU A 269 -10.62 3.30 11.89
N LEU A 270 -11.39 4.35 12.16
CA LEU A 270 -11.62 4.84 13.53
C LEU A 270 -12.37 3.82 14.38
N ASP A 271 -13.37 3.15 13.83
CA ASP A 271 -14.10 2.07 14.53
C ASP A 271 -13.15 0.94 14.94
N PHE A 272 -12.31 0.47 14.01
CA PHE A 272 -11.32 -0.58 14.29
C PHE A 272 -10.23 -0.14 15.27
N LEU A 273 -9.83 1.10 15.24
CA LEU A 273 -8.78 1.64 16.12
C LEU A 273 -9.28 1.78 17.57
N HIS A 274 -10.56 2.11 17.77
CA HIS A 274 -11.17 2.25 19.10
C HIS A 274 -11.48 0.90 19.78
N GLY A 275 -11.71 -0.17 19.04
CA GLY A 275 -11.92 -1.53 19.55
C GLY A 275 -10.61 -2.27 19.77
#